data_bebabc29b01a1d809a2763d9680e18ba
#
_entry.id   bebabc29b01a1d809a2763d9680e18ba
#
_cell.length_a   1.000
_cell.length_b   1.000
_cell.length_c   1.000
_cell.angle_alpha   90.00
_cell.angle_beta   90.00
_cell.angle_gamma   90.00
#
_symmetry.space_group_name_H-M   'P 1'
#
loop_
_entity.id
_entity.type
_entity.pdbx_description
1 polymer ?
#
loop_
_entity_poly.entity_id
_entity_poly.type
_entity_poly.pdbx_seq_one_letter_code
_entity_poly.pdbx_strand_id
1 'polypeptide(L)' 'MNGYVCFYNRKRIEVRAETTYKAQLEAARVLGVPDKKRHQIAVVLAEKDGAEVTHTAVD' A
#
# COMPACT_ATOMS: atom_id res chain seq x y z
N MET A 1 3.99 12.95 3.88
CA MET A 1 3.92 11.53 3.55
C MET A 1 2.51 11.01 3.57
N ASN A 2 2.23 10.03 2.74
CA ASN A 2 0.92 9.41 2.68
C ASN A 2 0.94 8.07 3.41
N GLY A 3 -0.23 7.65 3.92
CA GLY A 3 -0.42 6.35 4.50
C GLY A 3 -1.08 5.42 3.49
N TYR A 4 -0.55 4.23 3.34
CA TYR A 4 -1.08 3.23 2.40
C TYR A 4 -1.36 1.93 3.13
N VAL A 5 -2.39 1.23 2.66
CA VAL A 5 -2.69 -0.13 3.10
C VAL A 5 -2.31 -1.05 1.95
N CYS A 6 -1.50 -2.03 2.23
CA CYS A 6 -1.02 -2.96 1.21
C CYS A 6 -1.49 -4.38 1.52
N PHE A 7 -1.93 -5.08 0.49
CA PHE A 7 -2.42 -6.44 0.61
C PHE A 7 -1.62 -7.38 -0.27
N TYR A 8 -1.22 -8.51 0.28
CA TYR A 8 -0.54 -9.53 -0.48
C TYR A 8 -0.75 -10.89 0.18
N ASN A 9 -1.21 -11.86 -0.58
CA ASN A 9 -1.34 -13.24 -0.12
C ASN A 9 -2.05 -13.36 1.23
N ARG A 10 -3.22 -12.69 1.36
CA ARG A 10 -4.06 -12.64 2.56
C ARG A 10 -3.42 -11.91 3.74
N LYS A 11 -2.33 -11.22 3.52
CA LYS A 11 -1.70 -10.37 4.53
C LYS A 11 -2.07 -8.91 4.26
N ARG A 12 -2.18 -8.15 5.32
CA ARG A 12 -2.48 -6.72 5.25
C ARG A 12 -1.46 -5.99 6.10
N ILE A 13 -0.83 -4.98 5.52
CA ILE A 13 0.10 -4.11 6.27
C ILE A 13 -0.17 -2.66 5.93
N GLU A 14 0.27 -1.77 6.81
CA GLU A 14 0.19 -0.34 6.59
C GLU A 14 1.60 0.20 6.45
N VAL A 15 1.83 1.02 5.42
CA VAL A 15 3.13 1.63 5.19
C VAL A 15 2.95 3.11 4.92
N ARG A 16 3.98 3.89 5.18
CA ARG A 16 3.99 5.32 4.87
C ARG A 16 5.04 5.56 3.79
N ALA A 17 4.64 6.32 2.78
CA ALA A 17 5.51 6.62 1.65
C ALA A 17 5.00 7.88 0.94
N GLU A 18 5.81 8.43 0.07
CA GLU A 18 5.44 9.62 -0.70
C GLU A 18 4.63 9.30 -1.95
N THR A 19 4.79 8.09 -2.47
CA THR A 19 4.10 7.65 -3.68
C THR A 19 3.63 6.22 -3.54
N THR A 20 2.69 5.82 -4.37
CA THR A 20 2.20 4.45 -4.44
C THR A 20 3.33 3.47 -4.75
N TYR A 21 4.22 3.85 -5.67
CA TYR A 21 5.35 3.01 -6.03
C TYR A 21 6.28 2.76 -4.84
N LYS A 22 6.60 3.81 -4.10
CA LYS A 22 7.45 3.67 -2.91
C LYS A 22 6.76 2.85 -1.83
N ALA A 23 5.44 2.98 -1.69
CA ALA A 23 4.67 2.17 -0.76
C ALA A 23 4.76 0.69 -1.13
N GLN A 24 4.68 0.38 -2.43
CA GLN A 24 4.81 -1.00 -2.91
C GLN A 24 6.20 -1.56 -2.61
N LEU A 25 7.25 -0.78 -2.83
CA LEU A 25 8.62 -1.21 -2.52
C LEU A 25 8.78 -1.51 -1.03
N GLU A 26 8.27 -0.64 -0.18
CA GLU A 26 8.33 -0.84 1.27
C GLU A 26 7.55 -2.07 1.70
N ALA A 27 6.35 -2.26 1.15
CA ALA A 27 5.54 -3.44 1.44
C ALA A 27 6.26 -4.72 1.03
N ALA A 28 6.89 -4.71 -0.15
CA ALA A 28 7.64 -5.87 -0.63
C ALA A 28 8.79 -6.21 0.32
N ARG A 29 9.47 -5.20 0.83
CA ARG A 29 10.56 -5.39 1.79
C ARG A 29 10.04 -6.01 3.09
N VAL A 30 8.97 -5.47 3.63
CA VAL A 30 8.40 -5.94 4.89
C VAL A 30 7.85 -7.35 4.78
N LEU A 31 7.18 -7.64 3.66
CA LEU A 31 6.54 -8.95 3.42
C LEU A 31 7.48 -10.00 2.86
N GLY A 32 8.69 -9.61 2.45
CA GLY A 32 9.64 -10.54 1.85
C GLY A 32 9.24 -10.96 0.44
N VAL A 33 8.58 -10.07 -0.31
CA VAL A 33 8.12 -10.38 -1.67
C VAL A 33 9.25 -10.08 -2.67
N PRO A 34 9.63 -11.04 -3.52
CA PRO A 34 10.66 -10.80 -4.53
C PRO A 34 10.18 -9.81 -5.59
N ASP A 35 11.13 -9.09 -6.20
CA ASP A 35 10.82 -8.06 -7.20
C ASP A 35 9.91 -8.54 -8.32
N LYS A 36 10.11 -9.74 -8.79
CA LYS A 36 9.30 -10.29 -9.90
C LYS A 36 7.84 -10.53 -9.51
N LYS A 37 7.52 -10.55 -8.22
CA LYS A 37 6.16 -10.71 -7.73
C LYS A 37 5.60 -9.44 -7.10
N ARG A 38 6.38 -8.37 -7.06
CA ARG A 38 5.99 -7.13 -6.41
C ARG A 38 4.70 -6.53 -6.98
N HIS A 39 4.48 -6.71 -8.29
CA HIS A 39 3.27 -6.20 -8.96
C HIS A 39 1.98 -6.84 -8.43
N GLN A 40 2.08 -7.93 -7.68
CA GLN A 40 0.92 -8.60 -7.10
C GLN A 40 0.47 -7.95 -5.79
N ILE A 41 1.25 -7.03 -5.26
CA ILE A 41 0.87 -6.31 -4.04
C ILE A 41 -0.16 -5.23 -4.40
N ALA A 42 -1.33 -5.30 -3.79
CA ALA A 42 -2.34 -4.27 -3.94
C ALA A 42 -2.04 -3.14 -2.97
N VAL A 43 -2.01 -1.91 -3.46
CA VAL A 43 -1.70 -0.73 -2.66
C VAL A 43 -2.87 0.24 -2.72
N VAL A 44 -3.40 0.60 -1.56
CA VAL A 44 -4.54 1.49 -1.45
C VAL A 44 -4.15 2.71 -0.61
N LEU A 45 -4.40 3.89 -1.15
CA LEU A 45 -4.15 5.13 -0.42
C LEU A 45 -5.18 5.26 0.71
N ALA A 46 -4.72 5.31 1.95
CA ALA A 46 -5.59 5.43 3.12
C ALA A 46 -5.50 6.80 3.79
N GLU A 47 -4.34 7.46 3.69
CA GLU A 47 -4.12 8.77 4.29
C GLU A 47 -3.22 9.60 3.38
N LYS A 48 -3.67 10.79 3.01
CA LYS A 48 -2.91 11.69 2.16
C LYS A 48 -2.61 12.97 2.93
N ASP A 49 -1.31 13.28 3.08
CA ASP A 49 -0.83 14.50 3.75
C ASP A 49 -1.46 14.69 5.13
N GLY A 50 -1.58 13.60 5.89
CA GLY A 50 -2.13 13.64 7.24
C GLY A 50 -3.66 13.55 7.31
N ALA A 51 -4.34 13.54 6.18
CA ALA A 51 -5.80 13.47 6.14
C ALA A 51 -6.27 12.09 5.67
N GLU A 52 -7.23 11.54 6.38
CA GLU A 52 -7.80 10.25 6.02
C GLU A 52 -8.52 10.33 4.68
N VAL A 53 -8.27 9.34 3.83
CA VAL A 53 -8.92 9.23 2.53
C VAL A 53 -10.09 8.24 2.65
N THR A 54 -11.29 8.72 2.35
CA THR A 54 -12.49 7.89 2.38
C THR A 54 -12.76 7.33 1.00
N HIS A 55 -12.85 6.02 0.93
CA HIS A 55 -13.22 5.33 -0.30
C HIS A 55 -14.69 4.94 -0.21
N THR A 56 -15.51 5.59 -1.00
CA THR A 56 -16.95 5.32 -1.01
C THR A 56 -17.25 4.27 -2.06
N ALA A 57 -17.93 3.21 -1.64
CA ALA A 57 -18.40 2.22 -2.59
C ALA A 57 -19.50 2.85 -3.43
N VAL A 58 -19.36 2.74 -4.74
CA VAL A 58 -20.36 3.23 -5.69
C VAL A 58 -21.09 2.01 -6.25
N ASP A 59 -22.34 1.97 -5.97
CA ASP A 59 -23.20 0.88 -6.47
C ASP A 59 -23.73 1.20 -7.85
#